data_2c5df15f804c8a24a0bd602e967321fe
#
_entry.id   2c5df15f804c8a24a0bd602e967321fe
#
_cell.length_a   1.000
_cell.length_b   1.000
_cell.length_c   1.000
_cell.angle_alpha   90.00
_cell.angle_beta   90.00
_cell.angle_gamma   90.00
#
_symmetry.space_group_name_H-M   'P 1'
#
loop_
_entity.id
_entity.type
_entity.pdbx_description
1 polymer ?
#
loop_
_entity_poly.entity_id
_entity_poly.type
_entity_poly.pdbx_seq_one_letter_code
_entity_poly.pdbx_strand_id
1 'polypeptide(L)'
;MRAKSLLTLLFCAMASAIPAQDDAKHHRAVYAETNDNLKSYKRVKTVFLDSELEFAIESWWDKDKVRRIDSKVVGEDGDGSEEYYIEDGKLLFAFRYYCAMSAEEGAKRVLVEDRFYFKDGQMFKWIGTDKKLVPKEDEVFQIEQERLTTNLASFMAALEQKMAPVGAVTQSVGTFKGIEQGDYGHWNMADASGKELSFFILQPDESIDKVLADPDSFIGKKCTVKWKKSKEDIPEAGGVIDVEQILSVEWAAEK
;
A
#
# COMPACT_ATOMS: atom_id res chain seq x y z
N MET A 1 49.11 50.57 -41.80
CA MET A 1 49.17 49.25 -41.12
C MET A 1 48.45 49.36 -39.80
N ARG A 2 47.24 48.81 -39.68
CA ARG A 2 46.43 48.86 -38.46
C ARG A 2 46.42 47.43 -37.89
N ALA A 3 47.05 47.24 -36.70
CA ALA A 3 47.00 46.03 -35.98
C ALA A 3 45.61 45.84 -35.29
N LYS A 4 44.91 44.75 -35.58
CA LYS A 4 43.67 44.36 -34.86
C LYS A 4 44.08 43.49 -33.70
N SER A 5 43.88 44.02 -32.45
CA SER A 5 43.97 43.25 -31.25
C SER A 5 42.74 42.34 -31.12
N LEU A 6 42.99 41.03 -31.07
CA LEU A 6 41.98 40.01 -30.80
C LEU A 6 41.96 39.82 -29.28
N LEU A 7 40.90 40.27 -28.62
CA LEU A 7 40.66 40.10 -27.20
C LEU A 7 39.92 38.75 -26.98
N THR A 8 40.65 37.72 -26.61
CA THR A 8 40.06 36.41 -26.28
C THR A 8 39.51 36.47 -24.87
N LEU A 9 38.17 36.56 -24.72
CA LEU A 9 37.47 36.41 -23.44
C LEU A 9 37.50 34.95 -23.02
N LEU A 10 38.31 34.61 -22.05
CA LEU A 10 38.33 33.33 -21.36
C LEU A 10 37.16 33.32 -20.37
N PHE A 11 36.04 32.64 -20.76
CA PHE A 11 34.92 32.41 -19.87
C PHE A 11 35.30 31.24 -18.94
N CYS A 12 35.83 31.57 -17.77
CA CYS A 12 35.98 30.62 -16.68
C CYS A 12 34.59 30.27 -16.14
N ALA A 13 34.01 29.18 -16.59
CA ALA A 13 32.85 28.59 -15.95
C ALA A 13 33.30 28.07 -14.58
N MET A 14 33.11 28.90 -13.55
CA MET A 14 33.13 28.40 -12.18
C MET A 14 31.91 27.52 -12.00
N ALA A 15 32.06 26.20 -12.18
CA ALA A 15 31.15 25.21 -11.66
C ALA A 15 31.21 25.37 -10.12
N SER A 16 30.27 26.13 -9.58
CA SER A 16 30.00 26.14 -8.15
C SER A 16 29.62 24.71 -7.79
N ALA A 17 30.55 23.96 -7.21
CA ALA A 17 30.24 22.74 -6.51
C ALA A 17 29.31 23.15 -5.37
N ILE A 18 28.01 23.06 -5.58
CA ILE A 18 27.00 23.09 -4.53
C ILE A 18 27.41 21.94 -3.61
N PRO A 19 27.80 22.21 -2.34
CA PRO A 19 28.11 21.15 -1.41
C PRO A 19 26.87 20.23 -1.45
N ALA A 20 27.07 18.92 -1.61
CA ALA A 20 26.01 17.94 -1.53
C ALA A 20 25.40 18.10 -0.15
N GLN A 21 24.39 18.95 -0.06
CA GLN A 21 23.65 19.18 1.15
C GLN A 21 23.15 17.80 1.55
N ASP A 22 23.32 17.46 2.84
CA ASP A 22 22.94 16.16 3.35
C ASP A 22 21.42 16.00 3.22
N ASP A 23 20.98 15.64 2.02
CA ASP A 23 19.58 15.46 1.64
C ASP A 23 18.85 14.46 2.54
N ALA A 24 19.59 13.63 3.27
CA ALA A 24 19.05 12.66 4.21
C ALA A 24 18.97 13.15 5.66
N LYS A 25 19.37 14.41 5.97
CA LYS A 25 19.32 14.90 7.35
C LYS A 25 17.90 14.92 7.91
N HIS A 26 16.95 15.43 7.11
CA HIS A 26 15.53 15.44 7.46
C HIS A 26 14.99 14.02 7.65
N HIS A 27 15.29 13.11 6.73
CA HIS A 27 14.90 11.71 6.81
C HIS A 27 15.39 11.03 8.09
N ARG A 28 16.65 11.29 8.49
CA ARG A 28 17.19 10.76 9.75
C ARG A 28 16.50 11.34 10.97
N ALA A 29 16.15 12.63 10.94
CA ALA A 29 15.42 13.26 12.05
C ALA A 29 14.02 12.66 12.23
N VAL A 30 13.26 12.51 11.13
CA VAL A 30 11.92 11.88 11.15
C VAL A 30 12.01 10.41 11.56
N TYR A 31 12.99 9.67 11.06
CA TYR A 31 13.25 8.29 11.47
C TYR A 31 13.47 8.18 12.97
N ALA A 32 14.37 9.01 13.53
CA ALA A 32 14.68 9.00 14.96
C ALA A 32 13.45 9.40 15.81
N GLU A 33 12.80 10.52 15.47
CA GLU A 33 11.59 11.00 16.13
C GLU A 33 10.49 9.94 16.16
N THR A 34 10.23 9.31 14.99
CA THR A 34 9.19 8.27 14.87
C THR A 34 9.51 7.09 15.79
N ASN A 35 10.74 6.58 15.75
CA ASN A 35 11.13 5.41 16.55
C ASN A 35 11.17 5.72 18.07
N ASP A 36 11.57 6.90 18.48
CA ASP A 36 11.57 7.32 19.88
C ASP A 36 10.13 7.41 20.44
N ASN A 37 9.15 7.70 19.59
CA ASN A 37 7.75 7.89 19.97
C ASN A 37 6.83 6.68 19.71
N LEU A 38 7.33 5.54 19.19
CA LEU A 38 6.51 4.37 18.87
C LEU A 38 5.60 3.90 20.02
N LYS A 39 6.06 4.02 21.28
CA LYS A 39 5.27 3.61 22.45
C LYS A 39 4.09 4.53 22.75
N SER A 40 4.13 5.77 22.28
CA SER A 40 3.07 6.77 22.48
C SER A 40 2.04 6.77 21.36
N TYR A 41 2.37 6.17 20.22
CA TYR A 41 1.49 6.13 19.05
C TYR A 41 0.42 5.04 19.18
N LYS A 42 -0.77 5.30 18.61
CA LYS A 42 -1.81 4.28 18.47
C LYS A 42 -1.31 3.23 17.49
N ARG A 43 -1.34 1.97 17.92
CA ARG A 43 -0.92 0.83 17.11
C ARG A 43 -2.13 0.14 16.50
N VAL A 44 -2.07 -0.15 15.19
CA VAL A 44 -3.11 -0.88 14.47
C VAL A 44 -2.45 -2.02 13.70
N LYS A 45 -3.07 -3.21 13.75
CA LYS A 45 -2.64 -4.39 13.01
C LYS A 45 -3.72 -4.85 12.06
N THR A 46 -3.31 -5.26 10.88
CA THR A 46 -4.18 -5.89 9.89
C THR A 46 -3.38 -6.86 9.03
N VAL A 47 -4.07 -7.55 8.14
CA VAL A 47 -3.48 -8.39 7.09
C VAL A 47 -3.87 -7.79 5.75
N PHE A 48 -2.97 -7.82 4.80
CA PHE A 48 -3.20 -7.47 3.40
C PHE A 48 -2.87 -8.69 2.55
N LEU A 49 -3.77 -9.07 1.67
CA LEU A 49 -3.59 -10.17 0.72
C LEU A 49 -3.33 -9.58 -0.67
N ASP A 50 -2.23 -9.98 -1.28
CA ASP A 50 -1.92 -9.67 -2.67
C ASP A 50 -1.64 -10.98 -3.42
N SER A 51 -2.57 -11.35 -4.29
CA SER A 51 -2.53 -12.63 -5.01
C SER A 51 -2.38 -13.83 -4.04
N GLU A 52 -1.21 -14.44 -4.00
CA GLU A 52 -0.90 -15.59 -3.13
C GLU A 52 -0.10 -15.19 -1.88
N LEU A 53 0.26 -13.90 -1.74
CA LEU A 53 1.08 -13.43 -0.64
C LEU A 53 0.23 -12.78 0.46
N GLU A 54 0.48 -13.19 1.69
CA GLU A 54 -0.08 -12.58 2.88
C GLU A 54 0.95 -11.66 3.54
N PHE A 55 0.58 -10.39 3.70
CA PHE A 55 1.39 -9.40 4.40
C PHE A 55 0.79 -9.11 5.78
N ALA A 56 1.51 -9.42 6.84
CA ALA A 56 1.17 -8.94 8.17
C ALA A 56 1.57 -7.47 8.30
N ILE A 57 0.58 -6.60 8.45
CA ILE A 57 0.76 -5.15 8.52
C ILE A 57 0.62 -4.67 9.96
N GLU A 58 1.55 -3.86 10.40
CA GLU A 58 1.50 -3.14 11.67
C GLU A 58 1.79 -1.66 11.44
N SER A 59 1.00 -0.78 12.05
CA SER A 59 1.12 0.66 11.83
C SER A 59 1.05 1.46 13.13
N TRP A 60 1.70 2.62 13.15
CA TRP A 60 1.76 3.54 14.28
C TRP A 60 1.23 4.92 13.87
N TRP A 61 0.28 5.43 14.65
CA TRP A 61 -0.51 6.61 14.36
C TRP A 61 -0.36 7.67 15.44
N ASP A 62 0.08 8.85 15.05
CA ASP A 62 0.00 10.07 15.86
C ASP A 62 -1.34 10.74 15.55
N LYS A 63 -2.34 10.53 16.43
CA LYS A 63 -3.75 10.93 16.23
C LYS A 63 -4.32 10.27 14.96
N ASP A 64 -4.53 11.06 13.91
CA ASP A 64 -5.06 10.68 12.60
C ASP A 64 -3.97 10.50 11.54
N LYS A 65 -2.70 10.77 11.88
CA LYS A 65 -1.58 10.67 10.94
C LYS A 65 -0.80 9.37 11.15
N VAL A 66 -0.70 8.56 10.11
CA VAL A 66 0.22 7.43 10.11
C VAL A 66 1.66 7.94 10.05
N ARG A 67 2.52 7.40 10.91
CA ARG A 67 3.95 7.78 11.00
C ARG A 67 4.85 6.66 10.52
N ARG A 68 4.44 5.42 10.76
CA ARG A 68 5.19 4.24 10.33
C ARG A 68 4.24 3.09 10.00
N ILE A 69 4.60 2.31 8.99
CA ILE A 69 4.00 1.02 8.67
C ILE A 69 5.13 0.00 8.56
N ASP A 70 4.97 -1.13 9.22
CA ASP A 70 5.80 -2.31 9.02
C ASP A 70 4.97 -3.36 8.28
N SER A 71 5.53 -3.93 7.23
CA SER A 71 4.99 -5.10 6.56
C SER A 71 5.94 -6.28 6.72
N LYS A 72 5.37 -7.47 6.90
CA LYS A 72 6.11 -8.72 6.96
C LYS A 72 5.44 -9.73 6.04
N VAL A 73 6.22 -10.39 5.24
CA VAL A 73 5.80 -11.52 4.43
C VAL A 73 6.65 -12.72 4.79
N VAL A 74 6.00 -13.87 4.90
CA VAL A 74 6.65 -15.16 5.08
C VAL A 74 6.30 -16.00 3.86
N GLY A 75 7.30 -16.46 3.13
CA GLY A 75 7.12 -17.24 1.92
C GLY A 75 8.10 -18.41 1.85
N GLU A 76 7.90 -19.27 0.86
CA GLU A 76 8.78 -20.41 0.61
C GLU A 76 10.22 -19.98 0.32
N ASP A 77 10.40 -18.82 -0.34
CA ASP A 77 11.71 -18.28 -0.72
C ASP A 77 12.40 -17.48 0.40
N GLY A 78 11.78 -17.35 1.57
CA GLY A 78 12.32 -16.66 2.74
C GLY A 78 11.38 -15.65 3.38
N ASP A 79 11.88 -15.01 4.44
CA ASP A 79 11.14 -14.02 5.22
C ASP A 79 11.60 -12.61 4.84
N GLY A 80 10.65 -11.72 4.64
CA GLY A 80 10.91 -10.31 4.32
C GLY A 80 10.18 -9.36 5.25
N SER A 81 10.77 -8.20 5.46
CA SER A 81 10.12 -7.08 6.13
C SER A 81 10.48 -5.76 5.48
N GLU A 82 9.52 -4.86 5.47
CA GLU A 82 9.72 -3.49 5.02
C GLU A 82 9.13 -2.54 6.04
N GLU A 83 9.85 -1.46 6.30
CA GLU A 83 9.43 -0.35 7.16
C GLU A 83 9.20 0.87 6.28
N TYR A 84 8.03 1.49 6.39
CA TYR A 84 7.63 2.67 5.65
C TYR A 84 7.48 3.83 6.65
N TYR A 85 8.24 4.90 6.49
CA TYR A 85 8.16 6.12 7.28
C TYR A 85 7.43 7.19 6.48
N ILE A 86 6.35 7.70 7.06
CA ILE A 86 5.38 8.56 6.39
C ILE A 86 5.35 9.93 7.07
N GLU A 87 5.43 10.98 6.27
CA GLU A 87 5.25 12.36 6.69
C GLU A 87 4.21 13.04 5.79
N ASP A 88 3.21 13.66 6.42
CA ASP A 88 2.08 14.33 5.76
C ASP A 88 1.42 13.48 4.64
N GLY A 89 1.24 12.18 4.94
CA GLY A 89 0.58 11.23 4.03
C GLY A 89 1.44 10.76 2.86
N LYS A 90 2.74 11.14 2.81
CA LYS A 90 3.65 10.75 1.75
C LYS A 90 4.77 9.87 2.28
N LEU A 91 5.20 8.91 1.45
CA LEU A 91 6.39 8.13 1.74
C LEU A 91 7.61 9.05 1.79
N LEU A 92 8.32 9.03 2.91
CA LEU A 92 9.55 9.77 3.11
C LEU A 92 10.78 8.86 3.03
N PHE A 93 10.69 7.69 3.67
CA PHE A 93 11.78 6.74 3.76
C PHE A 93 11.23 5.32 3.84
N ALA A 94 11.86 4.38 3.15
CA ALA A 94 11.58 2.96 3.34
C ALA A 94 12.90 2.20 3.61
N PHE A 95 12.79 1.18 4.45
CA PHE A 95 13.85 0.24 4.74
C PHE A 95 13.37 -1.17 4.47
N ARG A 96 14.09 -1.92 3.65
CA ARG A 96 13.82 -3.32 3.35
C ARG A 96 14.89 -4.20 3.94
N TYR A 97 14.42 -5.25 4.57
CA TYR A 97 15.24 -6.30 5.13
C TYR A 97 14.64 -7.65 4.73
N TYR A 98 15.40 -8.48 4.06
CA TYR A 98 14.98 -9.86 3.84
C TYR A 98 16.16 -10.80 3.80
N CYS A 99 15.86 -12.06 4.12
CA CYS A 99 16.81 -13.15 4.13
C CYS A 99 16.47 -14.06 2.94
N ALA A 100 17.18 -13.90 1.83
CA ALA A 100 16.99 -14.76 0.67
C ALA A 100 17.51 -16.17 0.95
N MET A 101 16.69 -17.17 0.64
CA MET A 101 17.14 -18.56 0.57
C MET A 101 17.95 -18.73 -0.71
N SER A 102 19.15 -19.29 -0.61
CA SER A 102 19.89 -19.67 -1.82
C SER A 102 19.31 -20.98 -2.37
N ALA A 103 19.18 -21.07 -3.69
CA ALA A 103 18.77 -22.29 -4.36
C ALA A 103 19.82 -23.42 -4.27
N GLU A 104 21.03 -23.11 -3.82
CA GLU A 104 22.11 -24.09 -3.66
C GLU A 104 22.03 -24.73 -2.26
N GLU A 105 21.99 -26.06 -2.22
CA GLU A 105 22.00 -26.83 -0.98
C GLU A 105 23.26 -26.53 -0.16
N GLY A 106 23.07 -26.01 1.07
CA GLY A 106 24.16 -25.63 1.97
C GLY A 106 24.70 -24.21 1.79
N ALA A 107 24.16 -23.42 0.87
CA ALA A 107 24.56 -22.02 0.72
C ALA A 107 24.13 -21.18 1.91
N LYS A 108 24.93 -20.15 2.21
CA LYS A 108 24.60 -19.22 3.30
C LYS A 108 23.41 -18.33 2.89
N ARG A 109 22.51 -18.10 3.84
CA ARG A 109 21.46 -17.09 3.68
C ARG A 109 22.08 -15.74 3.38
N VAL A 110 21.56 -15.08 2.33
CA VAL A 110 21.99 -13.74 1.96
C VAL A 110 21.07 -12.74 2.60
N LEU A 111 21.66 -11.90 3.43
CA LEU A 111 20.95 -10.77 4.03
C LEU A 111 20.91 -9.62 3.04
N VAL A 112 19.72 -9.12 2.74
CA VAL A 112 19.52 -7.93 1.91
C VAL A 112 19.01 -6.81 2.80
N GLU A 113 19.67 -5.66 2.71
CA GLU A 113 19.30 -4.42 3.40
C GLU A 113 19.31 -3.28 2.40
N ASP A 114 18.16 -2.73 2.07
CA ASP A 114 18.04 -1.60 1.17
C ASP A 114 17.40 -0.40 1.86
N ARG A 115 17.84 0.81 1.48
CA ARG A 115 17.34 2.08 2.00
C ARG A 115 16.89 2.97 0.86
N PHE A 116 15.64 3.36 0.90
CA PHE A 116 14.99 4.14 -0.15
C PHE A 116 14.57 5.50 0.42
N TYR A 117 14.98 6.58 -0.23
CA TYR A 117 14.72 7.95 0.21
C TYR A 117 13.82 8.65 -0.80
N PHE A 118 12.74 9.24 -0.30
CA PHE A 118 11.72 9.91 -1.10
C PHE A 118 11.65 11.39 -0.78
N LYS A 119 11.32 12.19 -1.77
CA LYS A 119 11.00 13.61 -1.66
C LYS A 119 9.84 13.91 -2.59
N ASP A 120 8.80 14.55 -2.06
CA ASP A 120 7.59 14.90 -2.82
C ASP A 120 6.94 13.72 -3.56
N GLY A 121 7.03 12.50 -2.98
CA GLY A 121 6.47 11.28 -3.58
C GLY A 121 7.36 10.62 -4.63
N GLN A 122 8.56 11.15 -4.88
CA GLN A 122 9.52 10.59 -5.83
C GLN A 122 10.73 10.05 -5.10
N MET A 123 11.17 8.84 -5.46
CA MET A 123 12.41 8.28 -4.95
C MET A 123 13.60 9.02 -5.57
N PHE A 124 14.43 9.62 -4.75
CA PHE A 124 15.58 10.36 -5.23
C PHE A 124 16.91 9.66 -4.94
N LYS A 125 16.89 8.66 -4.02
CA LYS A 125 18.10 7.95 -3.62
C LYS A 125 17.73 6.54 -3.15
N TRP A 126 18.50 5.57 -3.65
CA TRP A 126 18.47 4.18 -3.18
C TRP A 126 19.89 3.74 -2.81
N ILE A 127 20.08 3.24 -1.60
CA ILE A 127 21.32 2.63 -1.14
C ILE A 127 21.08 1.13 -1.00
N GLY A 128 21.75 0.35 -1.82
CA GLY A 128 21.66 -1.11 -1.82
C GLY A 128 22.40 -1.76 -0.65
N THR A 129 22.28 -3.08 -0.57
CA THR A 129 22.90 -3.93 0.46
C THR A 129 24.42 -3.79 0.53
N ASP A 130 25.08 -3.56 -0.60
CA ASP A 130 26.52 -3.31 -0.69
C ASP A 130 26.90 -1.88 -0.23
N LYS A 131 25.93 -1.11 0.27
CA LYS A 131 26.04 0.30 0.70
C LYS A 131 26.40 1.27 -0.42
N LYS A 132 26.25 0.87 -1.69
CA LYS A 132 26.39 1.75 -2.84
C LYS A 132 25.07 2.33 -3.30
N LEU A 133 25.16 3.43 -4.03
CA LEU A 133 24.02 4.04 -4.69
C LEU A 133 23.61 3.21 -5.90
N VAL A 134 22.32 2.92 -6.02
CA VAL A 134 21.73 2.40 -7.25
C VAL A 134 21.50 3.58 -8.19
N PRO A 135 21.94 3.53 -9.45
CA PRO A 135 21.75 4.61 -10.41
C PRO A 135 20.26 4.86 -10.68
N LYS A 136 19.86 6.14 -10.80
CA LYS A 136 18.47 6.50 -11.11
C LYS A 136 18.04 6.09 -12.51
N GLU A 137 19.01 5.97 -13.39
CA GLU A 137 18.84 5.57 -14.80
C GLU A 137 18.64 4.05 -14.95
N ASP A 138 18.89 3.30 -13.89
CA ASP A 138 18.67 1.87 -13.88
C ASP A 138 17.14 1.59 -13.85
N GLU A 139 16.67 0.71 -14.72
CA GLU A 139 15.26 0.34 -14.81
C GLU A 139 14.71 -0.17 -13.48
N VAL A 140 15.51 -0.93 -12.72
CA VAL A 140 15.12 -1.44 -11.40
C VAL A 140 14.81 -0.32 -10.40
N PHE A 141 15.41 0.87 -10.56
CA PHE A 141 15.13 2.00 -9.70
C PHE A 141 13.68 2.48 -9.83
N GLN A 142 13.16 2.55 -11.06
CA GLN A 142 11.77 2.96 -11.32
C GLN A 142 10.78 1.87 -10.88
N ILE A 143 11.10 0.61 -11.17
CA ILE A 143 10.29 -0.54 -10.73
C ILE A 143 10.14 -0.56 -9.22
N GLU A 144 11.23 -0.37 -8.47
CA GLU A 144 11.18 -0.34 -7.00
C GLU A 144 10.43 0.88 -6.46
N GLN A 145 10.56 2.04 -7.09
CA GLN A 145 9.76 3.22 -6.72
C GLN A 145 8.27 2.94 -6.86
N GLU A 146 7.85 2.41 -8.01
CA GLU A 146 6.45 2.08 -8.27
C GLU A 146 5.93 1.03 -7.28
N ARG A 147 6.68 -0.05 -7.06
CA ARG A 147 6.34 -1.10 -6.10
C ARG A 147 6.11 -0.55 -4.71
N LEU A 148 7.07 0.25 -4.18
CA LEU A 148 6.97 0.80 -2.82
C LEU A 148 5.79 1.76 -2.67
N THR A 149 5.50 2.58 -3.67
CA THR A 149 4.36 3.50 -3.63
C THR A 149 3.02 2.79 -3.76
N THR A 150 2.94 1.75 -4.59
CA THR A 150 1.75 0.91 -4.74
C THR A 150 1.48 0.12 -3.46
N ASN A 151 2.50 -0.51 -2.87
CA ASN A 151 2.36 -1.22 -1.61
C ASN A 151 1.87 -0.29 -0.49
N LEU A 152 2.47 0.91 -0.36
CA LEU A 152 2.01 1.87 0.64
C LEU A 152 0.53 2.22 0.46
N ALA A 153 0.08 2.48 -0.76
CA ALA A 153 -1.32 2.79 -1.04
C ALA A 153 -2.26 1.62 -0.64
N SER A 154 -1.87 0.39 -0.97
CA SER A 154 -2.62 -0.81 -0.62
C SER A 154 -2.68 -1.05 0.90
N PHE A 155 -1.56 -0.86 1.60
CA PHE A 155 -1.49 -1.00 3.06
C PHE A 155 -2.32 0.08 3.77
N MET A 156 -2.28 1.32 3.27
CA MET A 156 -3.12 2.40 3.80
C MET A 156 -4.61 2.08 3.64
N ALA A 157 -5.03 1.60 2.47
CA ALA A 157 -6.43 1.21 2.24
C ALA A 157 -6.87 0.08 3.19
N ALA A 158 -6.04 -0.94 3.40
CA ALA A 158 -6.33 -2.03 4.34
C ALA A 158 -6.43 -1.53 5.80
N LEU A 159 -5.57 -0.59 6.19
CA LEU A 159 -5.59 0.01 7.53
C LEU A 159 -6.81 0.91 7.73
N GLU A 160 -7.18 1.73 6.76
CA GLU A 160 -8.38 2.57 6.79
C GLU A 160 -9.64 1.72 6.90
N GLN A 161 -9.73 0.64 6.12
CA GLN A 161 -10.81 -0.33 6.23
C GLN A 161 -10.87 -0.94 7.64
N LYS A 162 -9.72 -1.35 8.20
CA LYS A 162 -9.65 -1.90 9.57
C LYS A 162 -10.08 -0.91 10.64
N MET A 163 -9.76 0.37 10.46
CA MET A 163 -10.07 1.43 11.43
C MET A 163 -11.46 2.05 11.24
N ALA A 164 -12.15 1.74 10.14
CA ALA A 164 -13.48 2.28 9.90
C ALA A 164 -14.42 1.97 11.10
N PRO A 165 -15.16 2.97 11.61
CA PRO A 165 -16.08 2.75 12.72
C PRO A 165 -17.12 1.69 12.35
N VAL A 166 -17.46 0.82 13.30
CA VAL A 166 -18.58 -0.11 13.16
C VAL A 166 -19.85 0.70 12.88
N GLY A 167 -20.56 0.35 11.78
CA GLY A 167 -21.76 1.05 11.35
C GLY A 167 -21.54 2.24 10.41
N ALA A 168 -20.29 2.70 10.20
CA ALA A 168 -20.01 3.70 9.17
C ALA A 168 -20.26 3.11 7.78
N VAL A 169 -20.97 3.88 6.92
CA VAL A 169 -21.24 3.47 5.54
C VAL A 169 -20.01 3.78 4.68
N THR A 170 -19.53 2.75 4.00
CA THR A 170 -18.40 2.80 3.07
C THR A 170 -18.90 2.51 1.66
N GLN A 171 -18.16 2.94 0.64
CA GLN A 171 -18.45 2.63 -0.76
C GLN A 171 -17.28 1.87 -1.40
N SER A 172 -17.63 0.86 -2.20
CA SER A 172 -16.67 0.14 -3.04
C SER A 172 -17.17 0.11 -4.48
N VAL A 173 -16.27 0.38 -5.43
CA VAL A 173 -16.58 0.37 -6.86
C VAL A 173 -15.90 -0.85 -7.49
N GLY A 174 -16.64 -1.59 -8.32
CA GLY A 174 -16.08 -2.78 -8.97
C GLY A 174 -17.01 -3.39 -9.98
N THR A 175 -16.69 -4.62 -10.37
CA THR A 175 -17.45 -5.42 -11.33
C THR A 175 -18.13 -6.57 -10.59
N PHE A 176 -19.43 -6.69 -10.68
CA PHE A 176 -20.20 -7.76 -10.07
C PHE A 176 -19.82 -9.13 -10.64
N LYS A 177 -19.61 -10.11 -9.77
CA LYS A 177 -19.19 -11.47 -10.11
C LYS A 177 -20.28 -12.51 -9.87
N GLY A 178 -21.23 -12.22 -8.98
CA GLY A 178 -22.33 -13.12 -8.66
C GLY A 178 -22.73 -13.07 -7.20
N ILE A 179 -23.73 -13.89 -6.87
CA ILE A 179 -24.17 -14.16 -5.51
C ILE A 179 -23.79 -15.60 -5.17
N GLU A 180 -23.06 -15.77 -4.07
CA GLU A 180 -22.82 -17.09 -3.49
C GLU A 180 -23.89 -17.36 -2.44
N GLN A 181 -24.55 -18.52 -2.54
CA GLN A 181 -25.58 -18.99 -1.62
C GLN A 181 -24.94 -20.00 -0.66
N GLY A 182 -24.90 -19.66 0.62
CA GLY A 182 -24.51 -20.55 1.71
C GLY A 182 -25.53 -20.42 2.83
N ASP A 183 -25.10 -20.55 4.08
CA ASP A 183 -25.96 -20.25 5.25
C ASP A 183 -26.41 -18.78 5.24
N TYR A 184 -25.59 -17.92 4.63
CA TYR A 184 -25.89 -16.53 4.31
C TYR A 184 -25.57 -16.25 2.84
N GLY A 185 -26.29 -15.31 2.23
CA GLY A 185 -25.98 -14.83 0.89
C GLY A 185 -24.76 -13.92 0.91
N HIS A 186 -23.87 -14.09 -0.07
CA HIS A 186 -22.69 -13.28 -0.26
C HIS A 186 -22.72 -12.59 -1.61
N TRP A 187 -22.60 -11.28 -1.61
CA TRP A 187 -22.39 -10.45 -2.79
C TRP A 187 -20.91 -10.44 -3.15
N ASN A 188 -20.54 -11.00 -4.28
CA ASN A 188 -19.17 -11.07 -4.76
C ASN A 188 -18.92 -10.10 -5.90
N MET A 189 -17.82 -9.33 -5.83
CA MET A 189 -17.39 -8.40 -6.88
C MET A 189 -15.87 -8.33 -6.94
N ALA A 190 -15.31 -7.80 -8.04
CA ALA A 190 -13.89 -7.49 -8.16
C ALA A 190 -13.70 -5.98 -8.33
N ASP A 191 -12.74 -5.40 -7.61
CA ASP A 191 -12.36 -3.99 -7.77
C ASP A 191 -11.57 -3.74 -9.07
N ALA A 192 -11.12 -2.51 -9.28
CA ALA A 192 -10.39 -2.12 -10.49
C ALA A 192 -9.02 -2.83 -10.62
N SER A 193 -8.44 -3.31 -9.51
CA SER A 193 -7.18 -4.07 -9.49
C SER A 193 -7.40 -5.57 -9.73
N GLY A 194 -8.66 -6.03 -9.74
CA GLY A 194 -9.02 -7.43 -9.83
C GLY A 194 -9.14 -8.12 -8.46
N LYS A 195 -8.93 -7.39 -7.35
CA LYS A 195 -9.12 -7.93 -6.01
C LYS A 195 -10.57 -8.28 -5.78
N GLU A 196 -10.81 -9.48 -5.27
CA GLU A 196 -12.14 -9.95 -4.90
C GLU A 196 -12.59 -9.31 -3.59
N LEU A 197 -13.86 -8.88 -3.57
CA LEU A 197 -14.56 -8.32 -2.43
C LEU A 197 -15.86 -9.12 -2.23
N SER A 198 -16.14 -9.49 -0.99
CA SER A 198 -17.33 -10.24 -0.62
C SER A 198 -18.05 -9.55 0.54
N PHE A 199 -19.36 -9.37 0.42
CA PHE A 199 -20.19 -8.70 1.42
C PHE A 199 -21.37 -9.58 1.82
N PHE A 200 -21.66 -9.66 3.11
CA PHE A 200 -22.83 -10.36 3.61
C PHE A 200 -24.13 -9.64 3.20
N ILE A 201 -25.10 -10.43 2.71
CA ILE A 201 -26.46 -9.96 2.41
C ILE A 201 -27.35 -10.35 3.59
N LEU A 202 -27.51 -9.45 4.55
CA LEU A 202 -28.30 -9.70 5.78
C LEU A 202 -29.67 -9.04 5.72
N GLN A 203 -29.72 -7.80 5.25
CA GLN A 203 -30.94 -6.99 5.15
C GLN A 203 -30.91 -6.28 3.78
N PRO A 204 -31.27 -7.00 2.70
CA PRO A 204 -31.25 -6.43 1.37
C PRO A 204 -32.27 -5.29 1.23
N ASP A 205 -31.90 -4.24 0.50
CA ASP A 205 -32.83 -3.21 0.03
C ASP A 205 -33.36 -3.58 -1.36
N GLU A 206 -34.28 -2.78 -1.89
CA GLU A 206 -34.87 -3.01 -3.21
C GLU A 206 -33.84 -3.12 -4.35
N SER A 207 -32.66 -2.47 -4.22
CA SER A 207 -31.61 -2.50 -5.23
C SER A 207 -30.92 -3.88 -5.26
N ILE A 208 -30.76 -4.50 -4.10
CA ILE A 208 -30.17 -5.83 -3.92
C ILE A 208 -31.19 -6.89 -4.26
N ASP A 209 -32.46 -6.73 -3.84
CA ASP A 209 -33.57 -7.68 -4.14
C ASP A 209 -33.74 -7.90 -5.64
N LYS A 210 -33.58 -6.85 -6.45
CA LYS A 210 -33.60 -6.97 -7.94
C LYS A 210 -32.51 -7.88 -8.47
N VAL A 211 -31.34 -7.85 -7.86
CA VAL A 211 -30.22 -8.71 -8.26
C VAL A 211 -30.41 -10.13 -7.76
N LEU A 212 -30.93 -10.30 -6.54
CA LEU A 212 -31.24 -11.61 -6.00
C LEU A 212 -32.29 -12.37 -6.84
N ALA A 213 -33.21 -11.64 -7.49
CA ALA A 213 -34.22 -12.23 -8.36
C ALA A 213 -33.65 -12.81 -9.67
N ASP A 214 -32.57 -12.22 -10.20
CA ASP A 214 -31.92 -12.67 -11.45
C ASP A 214 -30.44 -12.22 -11.45
N PRO A 215 -29.58 -12.88 -10.66
CA PRO A 215 -28.16 -12.48 -10.51
C PRO A 215 -27.38 -12.53 -11.83
N ASP A 216 -27.68 -13.50 -12.69
CA ASP A 216 -26.94 -13.73 -13.93
C ASP A 216 -27.02 -12.56 -14.90
N SER A 217 -28.14 -11.84 -14.91
CA SER A 217 -28.33 -10.63 -15.74
C SER A 217 -27.39 -9.47 -15.36
N PHE A 218 -26.74 -9.53 -14.20
CA PHE A 218 -25.88 -8.48 -13.69
C PHE A 218 -24.40 -8.85 -13.69
N ILE A 219 -24.04 -10.10 -13.93
CA ILE A 219 -22.63 -10.54 -13.97
C ILE A 219 -21.86 -9.74 -15.00
N GLY A 220 -20.68 -9.25 -14.60
CA GLY A 220 -19.81 -8.44 -15.44
C GLY A 220 -20.16 -6.95 -15.50
N LYS A 221 -21.28 -6.51 -14.92
CA LYS A 221 -21.64 -5.07 -14.86
C LYS A 221 -20.86 -4.35 -13.76
N LYS A 222 -20.51 -3.10 -14.05
CA LYS A 222 -19.88 -2.22 -13.06
C LYS A 222 -20.91 -1.67 -12.09
N CYS A 223 -20.58 -1.68 -10.82
CA CYS A 223 -21.44 -1.18 -9.76
C CYS A 223 -20.65 -0.43 -8.66
N THR A 224 -21.37 0.38 -7.92
CA THR A 224 -20.94 0.95 -6.64
C THR A 224 -21.78 0.31 -5.54
N VAL A 225 -21.13 -0.34 -4.59
CA VAL A 225 -21.76 -0.98 -3.43
C VAL A 225 -21.58 -0.06 -2.22
N LYS A 226 -22.67 0.20 -1.49
CA LYS A 226 -22.62 0.79 -0.15
C LYS A 226 -22.69 -0.33 0.87
N TRP A 227 -21.77 -0.31 1.83
CA TRP A 227 -21.67 -1.34 2.85
C TRP A 227 -21.24 -0.76 4.18
N LYS A 228 -21.40 -1.51 5.25
CA LYS A 228 -20.94 -1.16 6.60
C LYS A 228 -20.34 -2.37 7.29
N LYS A 229 -19.46 -2.12 8.26
CA LYS A 229 -19.09 -3.13 9.26
C LYS A 229 -20.20 -3.23 10.30
N SER A 230 -20.60 -4.45 10.60
CA SER A 230 -21.52 -4.75 11.70
C SER A 230 -21.00 -5.94 12.50
N LYS A 231 -21.56 -6.08 13.72
CA LYS A 231 -21.35 -7.28 14.54
C LYS A 231 -22.64 -8.07 14.50
N GLU A 232 -22.54 -9.30 14.03
CA GLU A 232 -23.68 -10.19 13.87
C GLU A 232 -23.44 -11.46 14.69
N ASP A 233 -24.50 -11.95 15.33
CA ASP A 233 -24.46 -13.24 16.01
C ASP A 233 -24.74 -14.33 14.96
N ILE A 234 -23.68 -15.04 14.60
CA ILE A 234 -23.72 -16.13 13.61
C ILE A 234 -23.33 -17.42 14.34
N PRO A 235 -24.31 -18.19 14.85
CA PRO A 235 -24.03 -19.38 15.65
C PRO A 235 -23.12 -20.38 14.94
N GLU A 236 -23.26 -20.55 13.62
CA GLU A 236 -22.46 -21.44 12.78
C GLU A 236 -20.99 -21.03 12.73
N ALA A 237 -20.72 -19.72 12.90
CA ALA A 237 -19.36 -19.17 12.99
C ALA A 237 -18.81 -19.08 14.42
N GLY A 238 -19.57 -19.60 15.41
CA GLY A 238 -19.15 -19.63 16.82
C GLY A 238 -19.57 -18.42 17.64
N GLY A 239 -20.55 -17.64 17.18
CA GLY A 239 -21.13 -16.49 17.90
C GLY A 239 -20.97 -15.15 17.21
N VAL A 240 -20.74 -14.09 17.98
CA VAL A 240 -20.67 -12.73 17.42
C VAL A 240 -19.38 -12.50 16.65
N ILE A 241 -19.50 -12.25 15.35
CA ILE A 241 -18.39 -11.95 14.45
C ILE A 241 -18.54 -10.59 13.78
N ASP A 242 -17.41 -10.03 13.33
CA ASP A 242 -17.40 -8.83 12.51
C ASP A 242 -17.68 -9.22 11.04
N VAL A 243 -18.68 -8.59 10.43
CA VAL A 243 -19.06 -8.81 9.03
C VAL A 243 -19.07 -7.49 8.26
N GLU A 244 -18.86 -7.57 6.94
CA GLU A 244 -19.07 -6.47 6.01
C GLU A 244 -20.42 -6.67 5.33
N GLN A 245 -21.42 -5.91 5.78
CA GLN A 245 -22.81 -6.03 5.30
C GLN A 245 -23.06 -5.08 4.13
N ILE A 246 -23.51 -5.59 3.00
CA ILE A 246 -24.00 -4.74 1.91
C ILE A 246 -25.32 -4.07 2.32
N LEU A 247 -25.46 -2.80 1.91
CA LEU A 247 -26.66 -1.98 2.21
C LEU A 247 -27.44 -1.67 0.93
N SER A 248 -26.74 -1.34 -0.17
CA SER A 248 -27.36 -1.00 -1.45
C SER A 248 -26.36 -1.11 -2.59
N VAL A 249 -26.84 -1.18 -3.80
CA VAL A 249 -26.05 -1.18 -5.02
C VAL A 249 -26.55 -0.14 -6.02
N GLU A 250 -25.61 0.58 -6.65
CA GLU A 250 -25.87 1.51 -7.74
C GLU A 250 -25.09 1.02 -8.98
N TRP A 251 -25.80 0.87 -10.11
CA TRP A 251 -25.20 0.39 -11.36
C TRP A 251 -24.65 1.56 -12.18
N ALA A 252 -23.50 1.35 -12.80
CA ALA A 252 -22.98 2.32 -13.76
C ALA A 252 -23.93 2.42 -14.97
N ALA A 253 -24.18 3.63 -15.45
CA ALA A 253 -24.98 3.82 -16.65
C ALA A 253 -24.33 3.07 -17.84
N GLU A 254 -25.10 2.26 -18.52
CA GLU A 254 -24.70 1.67 -19.80
C GLU A 254 -24.51 2.81 -20.82
N LYS A 255 -23.29 2.88 -21.40
CA LYS A 255 -22.97 3.87 -22.44
C LYS A 255 -23.39 3.37 -23.80
#